data_e47cecbba3480b897e1b7377578f6cc8
#
_entry.id   e47cecbba3480b897e1b7377578f6cc8
#
_cell.length_a   1.000
_cell.length_b   1.000
_cell.length_c   1.000
_cell.angle_alpha   90.00
_cell.angle_beta   90.00
_cell.angle_gamma   90.00
#
_symmetry.space_group_name_H-M   'P 1'
#
loop_
_entity.id
_entity.type
_entity.pdbx_description
1 polymer ?
#
loop_
_entity_poly.entity_id
_entity_poly.type
_entity_poly.pdbx_seq_one_letter_code
_entity_poly.pdbx_strand_id
1 'polypeptide(L)'
;DRSVSRGLGDVYKRQVVGCPIVIKQKLYNCAVVISDGSILGIVPKTHLPNYSEFYELRHFTSGEGLEEDLWFGEEFGYVNVAVNQLFKCKEIPELVVACEICEDLWVPLPPSTYHAMAGATVICNPSASVETTTKESYRRSLVSNQSARLLAAYIYADAGEGESTQDVVYSGHHLICENGSVLAEAKRFTNEIIYADIDVQKLAAERRKMTSFPGGQTEDYFEQEFSLEVKENKITRTFPKAPFVPDNQDERDKRCDEILSLQSMGLKKRLEHTNCKHAVVGISGGLDSTLAVLVTARAFDLLDIPRENLICVTMPCFGTTCLLYTSDAADDRISVD
;
A
#
# COMPACT_ATOMS: atom_id res chain seq x y z
N ASP A 1 27.54 -31.15 -1.86
CA ASP A 1 27.62 -30.21 -2.97
C ASP A 1 26.43 -29.24 -2.91
N ARG A 2 26.51 -28.27 -1.97
CA ARG A 2 25.42 -27.31 -1.70
C ARG A 2 25.41 -26.13 -2.68
N SER A 3 26.43 -25.98 -3.49
CA SER A 3 26.58 -24.87 -4.43
C SER A 3 25.83 -25.09 -5.75
N VAL A 4 25.71 -26.32 -6.20
CA VAL A 4 25.08 -26.66 -7.49
C VAL A 4 23.55 -26.62 -7.41
N SER A 5 22.96 -26.94 -6.26
CA SER A 5 21.50 -26.87 -6.09
C SER A 5 20.95 -25.45 -5.94
N ARG A 6 21.79 -24.48 -5.55
CA ARG A 6 21.38 -23.06 -5.47
C ARG A 6 21.27 -22.40 -6.84
N GLY A 7 22.15 -22.73 -7.78
CA GLY A 7 22.14 -22.15 -9.13
C GLY A 7 20.91 -22.52 -9.95
N LEU A 8 20.47 -23.77 -9.92
CA LEU A 8 19.34 -24.24 -10.73
C LEU A 8 17.97 -23.73 -10.23
N GLY A 9 17.83 -23.46 -8.92
CA GLY A 9 16.60 -22.91 -8.37
C GLY A 9 16.42 -21.41 -8.63
N ASP A 10 17.49 -20.69 -8.91
CA ASP A 10 17.49 -19.23 -9.05
C ASP A 10 17.39 -18.75 -10.50
N VAL A 11 17.65 -19.63 -11.48
CA VAL A 11 17.58 -19.31 -12.92
C VAL A 11 16.20 -18.80 -13.36
N TYR A 12 15.14 -19.23 -12.69
CA TYR A 12 13.75 -18.85 -13.02
C TYR A 12 13.18 -17.77 -12.11
N LYS A 13 14.01 -17.16 -11.26
CA LYS A 13 13.58 -16.10 -10.34
C LYS A 13 13.93 -14.73 -10.89
N ARG A 14 13.16 -13.74 -10.46
CA ARG A 14 13.49 -12.33 -10.59
C ARG A 14 14.03 -11.88 -9.24
N GLN A 15 15.16 -11.22 -9.28
CA GLN A 15 15.87 -10.85 -8.08
C GLN A 15 16.29 -9.39 -8.15
N VAL A 16 16.28 -8.75 -6.99
CA VAL A 16 16.92 -7.45 -6.79
C VAL A 16 17.94 -7.65 -5.69
N VAL A 17 19.22 -7.46 -6.03
CA VAL A 17 20.33 -7.76 -5.13
C VAL A 17 21.19 -6.51 -4.95
N GLY A 18 21.51 -6.16 -3.70
CA GLY A 18 22.46 -5.09 -3.39
C GLY A 18 23.88 -5.49 -3.80
N CYS A 19 24.59 -4.62 -4.51
CA CYS A 19 25.96 -4.88 -4.95
C CYS A 19 26.75 -3.55 -5.06
N PRO A 20 27.95 -3.44 -4.48
CA PRO A 20 28.85 -2.33 -4.74
C PRO A 20 29.49 -2.51 -6.13
N ILE A 21 29.41 -1.48 -6.96
CA ILE A 21 29.93 -1.52 -8.34
C ILE A 21 30.88 -0.33 -8.58
N VAL A 22 32.03 -0.61 -9.18
CA VAL A 22 32.98 0.43 -9.60
C VAL A 22 32.65 0.88 -11.01
N ILE A 23 32.39 2.18 -11.18
CA ILE A 23 32.11 2.82 -12.46
C ILE A 23 33.02 4.03 -12.61
N LYS A 24 33.85 4.08 -13.65
CA LYS A 24 34.79 5.17 -13.91
C LYS A 24 35.61 5.56 -12.67
N GLN A 25 36.15 4.57 -11.97
CA GLN A 25 37.01 4.71 -10.77
C GLN A 25 36.27 5.22 -9.51
N LYS A 26 34.95 5.28 -9.51
CA LYS A 26 34.12 5.59 -8.36
C LYS A 26 33.31 4.37 -7.93
N LEU A 27 33.07 4.21 -6.65
CA LEU A 27 32.27 3.13 -6.09
C LEU A 27 30.84 3.62 -5.88
N TYR A 28 29.88 2.82 -6.32
CA TYR A 28 28.45 3.07 -6.18
C TYR A 28 27.78 1.93 -5.43
N ASN A 29 26.85 2.27 -4.55
CA ASN A 29 25.95 1.32 -3.93
C ASN A 29 24.78 1.09 -4.90
N CYS A 30 24.60 -0.13 -5.38
CA CYS A 30 23.67 -0.41 -6.46
C CYS A 30 22.71 -1.53 -6.11
N ALA A 31 21.50 -1.47 -6.67
CA ALA A 31 20.57 -2.58 -6.79
C ALA A 31 20.69 -3.18 -8.20
N VAL A 32 21.05 -4.45 -8.29
CA VAL A 32 21.16 -5.20 -9.54
C VAL A 32 19.87 -5.97 -9.74
N VAL A 33 19.20 -5.73 -10.87
CA VAL A 33 17.96 -6.43 -11.23
C VAL A 33 18.29 -7.57 -12.18
N ILE A 34 17.91 -8.78 -11.78
CA ILE A 34 18.25 -10.02 -12.47
C ILE A 34 16.96 -10.74 -12.86
N SER A 35 16.90 -11.27 -14.07
CA SER A 35 15.84 -12.15 -14.55
C SER A 35 16.41 -13.28 -15.38
N ASP A 36 16.00 -14.50 -15.05
CA ASP A 36 16.39 -15.70 -15.81
C ASP A 36 17.90 -15.84 -16.05
N GLY A 37 18.69 -15.47 -15.04
CA GLY A 37 20.15 -15.53 -15.08
C GLY A 37 20.82 -14.35 -15.80
N SER A 38 20.07 -13.42 -16.36
CA SER A 38 20.58 -12.22 -17.04
C SER A 38 20.43 -10.97 -16.18
N ILE A 39 21.37 -10.05 -16.26
CA ILE A 39 21.30 -8.74 -15.63
C ILE A 39 20.45 -7.82 -16.51
N LEU A 40 19.29 -7.39 -16.00
CA LEU A 40 18.40 -6.48 -16.73
C LEU A 40 18.86 -5.03 -16.63
N GLY A 41 19.37 -4.62 -15.47
CA GLY A 41 19.82 -3.27 -15.24
C GLY A 41 20.39 -3.10 -13.83
N ILE A 42 21.04 -1.97 -13.63
CA ILE A 42 21.71 -1.63 -12.38
C ILE A 42 21.23 -0.24 -11.95
N VAL A 43 20.65 -0.15 -10.75
CA VAL A 43 20.12 1.08 -10.20
C VAL A 43 21.04 1.56 -9.08
N PRO A 44 21.78 2.65 -9.26
CA PRO A 44 22.64 3.21 -8.22
C PRO A 44 21.82 4.01 -7.21
N LYS A 45 22.24 3.97 -5.95
CA LYS A 45 21.65 4.73 -4.85
C LYS A 45 21.84 6.24 -5.07
N THR A 46 20.79 7.02 -4.91
CA THR A 46 20.80 8.47 -5.11
C THR A 46 21.23 9.22 -3.85
N HIS A 47 20.61 8.92 -2.71
CA HIS A 47 20.83 9.62 -1.46
C HIS A 47 21.70 8.82 -0.51
N LEU A 48 22.87 9.35 -0.20
CA LEU A 48 23.87 8.74 0.67
C LEU A 48 23.86 9.41 2.04
N PRO A 49 23.38 8.72 3.11
CA PRO A 49 23.38 9.29 4.45
C PRO A 49 24.81 9.50 4.95
N ASN A 50 25.06 10.68 5.52
CA ASN A 50 26.35 11.04 6.11
C ASN A 50 26.14 11.92 7.34
N TYR A 51 25.30 11.45 8.25
CA TYR A 51 24.91 12.06 9.52
C TYR A 51 24.71 11.01 10.58
N SER A 52 24.78 11.38 11.86
CA SER A 52 24.65 10.49 13.02
C SER A 52 25.59 9.30 12.92
N GLU A 53 25.08 8.08 12.91
CA GLU A 53 25.81 6.84 12.74
C GLU A 53 26.24 6.53 11.30
N PHE A 54 25.75 7.29 10.33
CA PHE A 54 26.00 7.04 8.91
C PHE A 54 27.21 7.81 8.37
N TYR A 55 28.02 7.15 7.55
CA TYR A 55 29.20 7.72 6.88
C TYR A 55 29.40 7.17 5.46
N GLU A 56 28.30 6.94 4.76
CA GLU A 56 28.29 6.27 3.44
C GLU A 56 29.07 7.07 2.37
N LEU A 57 29.06 8.39 2.45
CA LEU A 57 29.85 9.27 1.55
C LEU A 57 31.36 9.06 1.61
N ARG A 58 31.88 8.35 2.63
CA ARG A 58 33.32 8.00 2.70
C ARG A 58 33.70 6.98 1.63
N HIS A 59 32.74 6.16 1.23
CA HIS A 59 33.01 5.00 0.39
C HIS A 59 32.29 5.06 -0.97
N PHE A 60 31.10 5.63 -1.01
CA PHE A 60 30.24 5.63 -2.18
C PHE A 60 30.02 7.01 -2.76
N THR A 61 29.73 7.02 -4.05
CA THR A 61 29.33 8.20 -4.81
C THR A 61 27.82 8.13 -5.08
N SER A 62 27.13 9.29 -5.07
CA SER A 62 25.73 9.39 -5.47
C SER A 62 25.54 8.95 -6.93
N GLY A 63 24.47 8.23 -7.16
CA GLY A 63 24.02 7.84 -8.50
C GLY A 63 23.22 8.91 -9.24
N GLU A 64 23.00 10.08 -8.62
CA GLU A 64 22.23 11.17 -9.24
C GLU A 64 22.87 11.58 -10.58
N GLY A 65 22.05 11.54 -11.63
CA GLY A 65 22.48 11.88 -13.00
C GLY A 65 23.46 10.90 -13.62
N LEU A 66 23.71 9.73 -13.01
CA LEU A 66 24.53 8.67 -13.62
C LEU A 66 23.72 7.93 -14.69
N GLU A 67 24.23 7.93 -15.91
CA GLU A 67 23.71 7.18 -17.04
C GLU A 67 24.90 6.58 -17.81
N GLU A 68 25.05 5.26 -17.73
CA GLU A 68 26.17 4.52 -18.32
C GLU A 68 25.72 3.16 -18.83
N ASP A 69 26.38 2.69 -19.87
CA ASP A 69 26.30 1.30 -20.32
C ASP A 69 27.59 0.58 -19.98
N LEU A 70 27.53 -0.41 -19.11
CA LEU A 70 28.69 -1.19 -18.68
C LEU A 70 28.74 -2.54 -19.37
N TRP A 71 29.95 -2.88 -19.87
CA TRP A 71 30.20 -4.18 -20.46
C TRP A 71 30.52 -5.24 -19.39
N PHE A 72 29.64 -6.23 -19.24
CA PHE A 72 29.78 -7.34 -18.30
C PHE A 72 30.27 -8.67 -18.97
N GLY A 73 31.00 -8.57 -20.03
CA GLY A 73 31.51 -9.76 -20.76
C GLY A 73 30.52 -10.29 -21.80
N GLU A 74 30.96 -11.32 -22.50
CA GLU A 74 30.17 -11.92 -23.59
C GLU A 74 28.86 -12.55 -23.12
N GLU A 75 28.81 -12.98 -21.85
CA GLU A 75 27.64 -13.62 -21.25
C GLU A 75 26.49 -12.66 -21.01
N PHE A 76 26.78 -11.44 -20.56
CA PHE A 76 25.74 -10.45 -20.12
C PHE A 76 25.66 -9.23 -21.08
N GLY A 77 26.69 -8.99 -21.88
CA GLY A 77 26.71 -7.86 -22.81
C GLY A 77 26.80 -6.51 -22.13
N TYR A 78 26.17 -5.50 -22.73
CA TYR A 78 26.03 -4.17 -22.15
C TYR A 78 24.81 -4.13 -21.24
N VAL A 79 25.01 -3.59 -20.03
CA VAL A 79 23.96 -3.42 -19.01
C VAL A 79 23.86 -1.94 -18.69
N ASN A 80 22.65 -1.40 -18.75
CA ASN A 80 22.38 0.00 -18.42
C ASN A 80 22.48 0.24 -16.91
N VAL A 81 23.11 1.36 -16.54
CA VAL A 81 23.24 1.83 -15.17
C VAL A 81 22.65 3.23 -15.10
N ALA A 82 21.50 3.34 -14.48
CA ALA A 82 20.83 4.61 -14.27
C ALA A 82 19.87 4.52 -13.06
N VAL A 83 19.53 5.66 -12.45
CA VAL A 83 18.50 5.72 -11.41
C VAL A 83 17.11 5.49 -12.02
N ASN A 84 16.84 6.12 -13.15
CA ASN A 84 15.55 6.11 -13.81
C ASN A 84 15.39 4.87 -14.71
N GLN A 85 15.08 3.73 -14.11
CA GLN A 85 14.86 2.48 -14.84
C GLN A 85 13.51 1.85 -14.47
N LEU A 86 12.80 1.36 -15.48
CA LEU A 86 11.60 0.56 -15.36
C LEU A 86 11.81 -0.84 -15.93
N PHE A 87 11.45 -1.85 -15.18
CA PHE A 87 11.50 -3.25 -15.59
C PHE A 87 10.08 -3.73 -15.82
N LYS A 88 9.71 -3.93 -17.09
CA LYS A 88 8.34 -4.21 -17.54
C LYS A 88 8.13 -5.68 -17.86
N CYS A 89 7.09 -6.27 -17.32
CA CYS A 89 6.70 -7.64 -17.66
C CYS A 89 5.90 -7.63 -18.98
N LYS A 90 6.32 -8.48 -19.95
CA LYS A 90 5.64 -8.61 -21.25
C LYS A 90 4.24 -9.19 -21.14
N GLU A 91 4.08 -10.21 -20.31
CA GLU A 91 2.83 -10.97 -20.18
C GLU A 91 1.84 -10.30 -19.24
N ILE A 92 2.32 -9.42 -18.33
CA ILE A 92 1.49 -8.69 -17.36
C ILE A 92 1.88 -7.20 -17.45
N PRO A 93 1.24 -6.42 -18.33
CA PRO A 93 1.61 -5.02 -18.56
C PRO A 93 1.52 -4.13 -17.32
N GLU A 94 0.68 -4.51 -16.35
CA GLU A 94 0.55 -3.81 -15.08
C GLU A 94 1.69 -4.10 -14.09
N LEU A 95 2.50 -5.13 -14.37
CA LEU A 95 3.69 -5.45 -13.56
C LEU A 95 4.89 -4.67 -14.08
N VAL A 96 5.13 -3.53 -13.47
CA VAL A 96 6.27 -2.66 -13.74
C VAL A 96 7.05 -2.47 -12.44
N VAL A 97 8.28 -2.93 -12.42
CA VAL A 97 9.16 -2.89 -11.24
C VAL A 97 10.13 -1.72 -11.36
N ALA A 98 10.40 -1.04 -10.26
CA ALA A 98 11.49 -0.08 -10.11
C ALA A 98 12.18 -0.27 -8.76
N CYS A 99 13.39 0.28 -8.63
CA CYS A 99 14.19 0.14 -7.42
C CYS A 99 14.62 1.50 -6.87
N GLU A 100 14.67 1.60 -5.55
CA GLU A 100 15.39 2.63 -4.80
C GLU A 100 16.10 1.96 -3.63
N ILE A 101 17.06 2.61 -2.98
CA ILE A 101 17.91 1.94 -1.99
C ILE A 101 17.90 2.68 -0.67
N CYS A 102 17.44 2.01 0.39
CA CYS A 102 17.55 2.42 1.79
C CYS A 102 17.15 3.89 2.02
N GLU A 103 18.13 4.79 2.17
CA GLU A 103 17.96 6.24 2.43
C GLU A 103 17.09 6.94 1.39
N ASP A 104 17.05 6.45 0.16
CA ASP A 104 16.20 7.02 -0.89
C ASP A 104 14.73 7.12 -0.47
N LEU A 105 14.24 6.21 0.37
CA LEU A 105 12.88 6.28 0.95
C LEU A 105 12.74 7.37 2.02
N TRP A 106 13.82 7.71 2.74
CA TRP A 106 13.74 8.55 3.94
C TRP A 106 13.78 10.05 3.65
N VAL A 107 14.13 10.42 2.42
CA VAL A 107 14.17 11.82 1.97
C VAL A 107 12.76 12.36 1.72
N PRO A 108 12.57 13.71 1.74
CA PRO A 108 11.26 14.31 1.51
C PRO A 108 10.62 13.97 0.17
N LEU A 109 11.43 13.72 -0.87
CA LEU A 109 11.00 13.37 -2.22
C LEU A 109 11.75 12.12 -2.70
N PRO A 110 11.29 10.91 -2.35
CA PRO A 110 11.91 9.66 -2.75
C PRO A 110 11.89 9.45 -4.26
N PRO A 111 12.94 8.81 -4.85
CA PRO A 111 12.95 8.39 -6.26
C PRO A 111 11.73 7.56 -6.65
N SER A 112 11.21 6.72 -5.76
CA SER A 112 9.98 5.94 -5.99
C SER A 112 8.77 6.79 -6.36
N THR A 113 8.74 8.07 -5.98
CA THR A 113 7.67 9.01 -6.39
C THR A 113 7.69 9.20 -7.90
N TYR A 114 8.86 9.46 -8.47
CA TYR A 114 9.04 9.59 -9.92
C TYR A 114 8.82 8.26 -10.64
N HIS A 115 9.33 7.16 -10.06
CA HIS A 115 9.14 5.82 -10.61
C HIS A 115 7.66 5.46 -10.74
N ALA A 116 6.85 5.78 -9.73
CA ALA A 116 5.41 5.52 -9.77
C ALA A 116 4.69 6.41 -10.80
N MET A 117 5.09 7.68 -10.95
CA MET A 117 4.56 8.58 -11.98
C MET A 117 4.96 8.12 -13.39
N ALA A 118 6.13 7.50 -13.54
CA ALA A 118 6.58 6.87 -14.77
C ALA A 118 5.89 5.51 -15.05
N GLY A 119 5.15 4.96 -14.09
CA GLY A 119 4.35 3.76 -14.27
C GLY A 119 4.70 2.57 -13.39
N ALA A 120 5.74 2.62 -12.56
CA ALA A 120 6.09 1.54 -11.67
C ALA A 120 4.95 1.21 -10.71
N THR A 121 4.52 -0.05 -10.66
CA THR A 121 3.50 -0.57 -9.76
C THR A 121 4.10 -1.35 -8.59
N VAL A 122 5.35 -1.74 -8.70
CA VAL A 122 6.11 -2.44 -7.65
C VAL A 122 7.43 -1.72 -7.43
N ILE A 123 7.66 -1.28 -6.20
CA ILE A 123 8.92 -0.67 -5.78
C ILE A 123 9.67 -1.65 -4.90
N CYS A 124 10.92 -1.92 -5.25
CA CYS A 124 11.84 -2.74 -4.46
C CYS A 124 12.89 -1.85 -3.78
N ASN A 125 13.02 -1.99 -2.47
CA ASN A 125 13.99 -1.25 -1.68
C ASN A 125 14.87 -2.22 -0.87
N PRO A 126 16.04 -2.63 -1.40
CA PRO A 126 17.06 -3.27 -0.61
C PRO A 126 17.65 -2.24 0.37
N SER A 127 17.69 -2.60 1.64
CA SER A 127 18.01 -1.67 2.73
C SER A 127 18.96 -2.28 3.74
N ALA A 128 19.78 -1.45 4.37
CA ALA A 128 20.53 -1.76 5.57
C ALA A 128 20.20 -0.66 6.60
N SER A 129 18.97 -0.67 7.08
CA SER A 129 18.47 0.31 8.04
C SER A 129 18.86 -0.10 9.45
N VAL A 130 19.68 0.73 10.06
CA VAL A 130 20.10 0.56 11.45
C VAL A 130 18.90 0.53 12.39
N GLU A 131 18.89 -0.38 13.35
CA GLU A 131 17.83 -0.46 14.35
C GLU A 131 18.11 0.48 15.52
N THR A 132 17.15 1.29 15.87
CA THR A 132 17.14 2.13 17.07
C THR A 132 15.79 2.02 17.76
N THR A 133 15.73 2.41 19.04
CA THR A 133 14.48 2.38 19.81
C THR A 133 13.40 3.19 19.09
N THR A 134 12.22 2.62 18.91
CA THR A 134 11.03 3.19 18.25
C THR A 134 11.10 3.34 16.72
N LYS A 135 12.24 3.08 16.08
CA LYS A 135 12.39 3.22 14.63
C LYS A 135 11.52 2.24 13.83
N GLU A 136 11.22 1.08 14.41
CA GLU A 136 10.35 0.06 13.81
C GLU A 136 8.97 0.64 13.40
N SER A 137 8.28 1.28 14.32
CA SER A 137 6.96 1.85 14.05
C SER A 137 7.00 2.98 13.02
N TYR A 138 8.05 3.80 13.06
CA TYR A 138 8.29 4.84 12.07
C TYR A 138 8.58 4.24 10.68
N ARG A 139 9.47 3.24 10.59
CA ARG A 139 9.76 2.51 9.34
C ARG A 139 8.51 1.90 8.74
N ARG A 140 7.73 1.20 9.57
CA ARG A 140 6.46 0.59 9.17
C ARG A 140 5.49 1.63 8.61
N SER A 141 5.33 2.76 9.30
CA SER A 141 4.48 3.86 8.84
C SER A 141 4.99 4.46 7.53
N LEU A 142 6.30 4.67 7.41
CA LEU A 142 6.92 5.27 6.23
C LEU A 142 6.70 4.39 4.98
N VAL A 143 7.02 3.10 5.06
CA VAL A 143 6.83 2.13 3.97
C VAL A 143 5.36 2.01 3.57
N SER A 144 4.46 1.86 4.55
CA SER A 144 3.02 1.77 4.33
C SER A 144 2.47 3.05 3.68
N ASN A 145 2.81 4.23 4.19
CA ASN A 145 2.36 5.49 3.63
C ASN A 145 2.90 5.75 2.22
N GLN A 146 4.17 5.40 1.96
CA GLN A 146 4.72 5.53 0.61
C GLN A 146 3.99 4.60 -0.37
N SER A 147 3.74 3.35 0.01
CA SER A 147 2.91 2.42 -0.77
C SER A 147 1.52 3.00 -1.09
N ALA A 148 0.85 3.62 -0.10
CA ALA A 148 -0.46 4.25 -0.27
C ALA A 148 -0.43 5.45 -1.22
N ARG A 149 0.53 6.37 -1.02
CA ARG A 149 0.67 7.58 -1.84
C ARG A 149 0.95 7.27 -3.31
N LEU A 150 1.72 6.22 -3.55
CA LEU A 150 2.11 5.78 -4.88
C LEU A 150 1.09 4.86 -5.55
N LEU A 151 0.06 4.39 -4.83
CA LEU A 151 -0.82 3.32 -5.29
C LEU A 151 0.00 2.17 -5.88
N ALA A 152 0.99 1.69 -5.11
CA ALA A 152 1.97 0.71 -5.52
C ALA A 152 2.15 -0.37 -4.45
N ALA A 153 2.68 -1.51 -4.86
CA ALA A 153 3.32 -2.42 -3.92
C ALA A 153 4.70 -1.88 -3.56
N TYR A 154 5.05 -1.97 -2.29
CA TYR A 154 6.36 -1.57 -1.79
C TYR A 154 7.00 -2.73 -1.02
N ILE A 155 8.13 -3.20 -1.52
CA ILE A 155 8.88 -4.32 -0.96
C ILE A 155 10.14 -3.76 -0.31
N TYR A 156 10.18 -3.78 1.02
CA TYR A 156 11.30 -3.33 1.82
C TYR A 156 12.05 -4.52 2.39
N ALA A 157 13.25 -4.78 1.91
CA ALA A 157 14.10 -5.88 2.34
C ALA A 157 15.27 -5.33 3.15
N ASP A 158 15.24 -5.53 4.48
CA ASP A 158 16.22 -4.96 5.40
C ASP A 158 17.35 -5.94 5.73
N ALA A 159 18.52 -5.42 6.04
CA ALA A 159 19.63 -6.20 6.58
C ALA A 159 19.25 -6.83 7.94
N GLY A 160 19.73 -8.03 8.20
CA GLY A 160 19.39 -8.81 9.38
C GLY A 160 20.61 -9.38 10.10
N GLU A 161 20.40 -10.50 10.79
CA GLU A 161 21.46 -11.23 11.48
C GLU A 161 22.51 -11.69 10.48
N GLY A 162 23.78 -11.50 10.83
CA GLY A 162 24.92 -11.85 9.97
C GLY A 162 25.55 -10.66 9.28
N GLU A 163 24.89 -9.50 9.25
CA GLU A 163 25.51 -8.26 8.81
C GLU A 163 26.53 -7.75 9.83
N SER A 164 27.51 -6.98 9.33
CA SER A 164 28.50 -6.38 10.20
C SER A 164 27.87 -5.37 11.16
N THR A 165 28.12 -5.55 12.45
CA THR A 165 27.54 -4.73 13.52
C THR A 165 28.51 -3.75 14.13
N GLN A 166 29.60 -3.39 13.48
CA GLN A 166 30.68 -2.59 14.04
C GLN A 166 30.21 -1.59 15.13
N ASP A 167 29.35 -0.63 14.73
CA ASP A 167 28.77 0.36 15.66
C ASP A 167 27.23 0.30 15.68
N VAL A 168 26.61 -0.60 14.93
CA VAL A 168 25.16 -0.61 14.66
C VAL A 168 24.59 -2.03 14.71
N VAL A 169 23.27 -2.13 14.81
CA VAL A 169 22.54 -3.40 14.79
C VAL A 169 21.45 -3.35 13.73
N TYR A 170 21.28 -4.46 13.00
CA TYR A 170 20.23 -4.65 12.01
C TYR A 170 19.20 -5.66 12.51
N SER A 171 17.95 -5.45 12.19
CA SER A 171 16.86 -6.26 12.75
C SER A 171 16.18 -7.20 11.76
N GLY A 172 16.47 -7.08 10.46
CA GLY A 172 15.77 -7.86 9.42
C GLY A 172 14.28 -7.51 9.33
N HIS A 173 13.91 -6.25 9.60
CA HIS A 173 12.51 -5.83 9.56
C HIS A 173 12.02 -5.67 8.14
N HIS A 174 11.75 -6.80 7.46
CA HIS A 174 11.20 -6.81 6.12
C HIS A 174 9.71 -6.45 6.13
N LEU A 175 9.28 -5.72 5.09
CA LEU A 175 7.89 -5.30 4.91
C LEU A 175 7.45 -5.48 3.45
N ILE A 176 6.25 -6.00 3.25
CA ILE A 176 5.58 -5.99 1.95
C ILE A 176 4.26 -5.26 2.12
N CYS A 177 4.12 -4.12 1.46
CA CYS A 177 2.93 -3.28 1.51
C CYS A 177 2.27 -3.17 0.13
N GLU A 178 0.95 -3.06 0.08
CA GLU A 178 0.16 -2.82 -1.13
C GLU A 178 -0.86 -1.73 -0.85
N ASN A 179 -0.76 -0.60 -1.54
CA ASN A 179 -1.70 0.53 -1.38
C ASN A 179 -2.00 0.86 0.10
N GLY A 180 -0.95 0.97 0.91
CA GLY A 180 -1.02 1.30 2.33
C GLY A 180 -1.29 0.13 3.28
N SER A 181 -1.73 -1.01 2.78
CA SER A 181 -1.94 -2.20 3.61
C SER A 181 -0.64 -2.99 3.76
N VAL A 182 -0.26 -3.33 4.98
CA VAL A 182 0.85 -4.26 5.24
C VAL A 182 0.34 -5.67 4.97
N LEU A 183 0.88 -6.32 3.95
CA LEU A 183 0.53 -7.68 3.55
C LEU A 183 1.35 -8.73 4.31
N ALA A 184 2.63 -8.44 4.52
CA ALA A 184 3.54 -9.27 5.30
C ALA A 184 4.57 -8.40 6.01
N GLU A 185 4.94 -8.83 7.21
CA GLU A 185 5.91 -8.17 8.07
C GLU A 185 6.74 -9.22 8.80
N ALA A 186 8.06 -9.12 8.68
CA ALA A 186 8.97 -10.03 9.37
C ALA A 186 9.10 -9.67 10.85
N LYS A 187 9.24 -10.68 11.68
CA LYS A 187 9.59 -10.48 13.08
C LYS A 187 11.03 -9.99 13.18
N ARG A 188 11.22 -8.88 13.89
CA ARG A 188 12.55 -8.30 14.10
C ARG A 188 13.50 -9.28 14.82
N PHE A 189 14.77 -9.17 14.49
CA PHE A 189 15.86 -9.99 15.04
C PHE A 189 15.70 -11.49 14.73
N THR A 190 15.15 -11.77 13.54
CA THR A 190 15.06 -13.12 12.99
C THR A 190 15.51 -13.09 11.52
N ASN A 191 15.85 -14.30 10.98
CA ASN A 191 16.15 -14.48 9.55
C ASN A 191 14.91 -15.04 8.81
N GLU A 192 13.76 -14.42 9.06
CA GLU A 192 12.50 -14.83 8.46
C GLU A 192 12.41 -14.38 7.01
N ILE A 193 11.93 -15.27 6.14
CA ILE A 193 11.58 -14.94 4.75
C ILE A 193 10.07 -14.73 4.70
N ILE A 194 9.62 -13.57 4.22
CA ILE A 194 8.21 -13.24 4.09
C ILE A 194 7.76 -13.29 2.64
N TYR A 195 6.49 -13.60 2.43
CA TYR A 195 5.84 -13.72 1.13
C TYR A 195 4.51 -13.00 1.13
N ALA A 196 4.11 -12.45 -0.01
CA ALA A 196 2.78 -11.89 -0.21
C ALA A 196 2.34 -12.00 -1.67
N ASP A 197 1.04 -12.16 -1.89
CA ASP A 197 0.42 -12.01 -3.20
C ASP A 197 0.09 -10.54 -3.44
N ILE A 198 0.55 -9.97 -4.54
CA ILE A 198 0.35 -8.57 -4.93
C ILE A 198 -0.61 -8.52 -6.12
N ASP A 199 -1.64 -7.69 -6.04
CA ASP A 199 -2.63 -7.47 -7.10
C ASP A 199 -2.28 -6.22 -7.92
N VAL A 200 -1.37 -6.37 -8.89
CA VAL A 200 -0.93 -5.26 -9.75
C VAL A 200 -2.03 -4.70 -10.63
N GLN A 201 -3.01 -5.51 -11.02
CA GLN A 201 -4.15 -5.07 -11.81
C GLN A 201 -5.08 -4.16 -11.01
N LYS A 202 -5.30 -4.50 -9.72
CA LYS A 202 -6.03 -3.64 -8.80
C LYS A 202 -5.31 -2.30 -8.60
N LEU A 203 -3.99 -2.31 -8.41
CA LEU A 203 -3.20 -1.08 -8.28
C LEU A 203 -3.35 -0.18 -9.51
N ALA A 204 -3.23 -0.74 -10.71
CA ALA A 204 -3.44 -0.02 -11.95
C ALA A 204 -4.89 0.50 -12.09
N ALA A 205 -5.88 -0.27 -11.65
CA ALA A 205 -7.27 0.15 -11.64
C ALA A 205 -7.52 1.33 -10.68
N GLU A 206 -6.95 1.29 -9.49
CA GLU A 206 -7.07 2.40 -8.52
C GLU A 206 -6.39 3.68 -9.03
N ARG A 207 -5.23 3.59 -9.67
CA ARG A 207 -4.59 4.74 -10.33
C ARG A 207 -5.47 5.37 -11.40
N ARG A 208 -6.14 4.54 -12.24
CA ARG A 208 -7.07 5.05 -13.28
C ARG A 208 -8.29 5.79 -12.72
N LYS A 209 -8.73 5.42 -11.52
CA LYS A 209 -9.83 6.11 -10.82
C LYS A 209 -9.38 7.44 -10.23
N MET A 210 -8.13 7.55 -9.83
CA MET A 210 -7.58 8.73 -9.19
C MET A 210 -7.16 9.77 -10.24
N THR A 211 -8.05 10.69 -10.57
CA THR A 211 -7.83 11.70 -11.63
C THR A 211 -6.65 12.66 -11.34
N SER A 212 -6.23 12.77 -10.09
CA SER A 212 -5.07 13.56 -9.68
C SER A 212 -3.75 12.78 -9.68
N PHE A 213 -3.77 11.46 -9.99
CA PHE A 213 -2.55 10.69 -10.13
C PHE A 213 -1.93 10.97 -11.50
N PRO A 214 -0.73 11.59 -11.57
CA PRO A 214 -0.06 11.82 -12.84
C PRO A 214 0.41 10.47 -13.39
N GLY A 215 0.40 10.31 -14.70
CA GLY A 215 0.85 9.09 -15.36
C GLY A 215 1.61 9.38 -16.64
N GLY A 216 2.46 8.42 -17.06
CA GLY A 216 3.13 8.45 -18.34
C GLY A 216 4.35 9.37 -18.43
N GLN A 217 4.94 9.77 -17.31
CA GLN A 217 6.16 10.58 -17.28
C GLN A 217 7.41 9.70 -17.46
N THR A 218 7.59 9.16 -18.66
CA THR A 218 8.68 8.21 -18.99
C THR A 218 9.80 8.81 -19.86
N GLU A 219 9.77 10.10 -20.15
CA GLU A 219 10.70 10.74 -21.08
C GLU A 219 12.18 10.56 -20.72
N ASP A 220 12.48 10.48 -19.39
CA ASP A 220 13.83 10.30 -18.86
C ASP A 220 14.07 8.89 -18.31
N TYR A 221 13.27 7.88 -18.73
CA TYR A 221 13.36 6.53 -18.20
C TYR A 221 13.89 5.53 -19.23
N PHE A 222 14.82 4.70 -18.78
CA PHE A 222 15.23 3.50 -19.49
C PHE A 222 14.24 2.36 -19.19
N GLU A 223 13.71 1.73 -20.21
CA GLU A 223 12.76 0.63 -20.08
C GLU A 223 13.42 -0.69 -20.47
N GLN A 224 13.40 -1.65 -19.56
CA GLN A 224 13.88 -3.01 -19.79
C GLN A 224 12.71 -3.99 -19.69
N GLU A 225 12.67 -4.94 -20.59
CA GLU A 225 11.60 -5.95 -20.60
C GLU A 225 12.07 -7.28 -20.04
N PHE A 226 11.18 -7.96 -19.32
CA PHE A 226 11.37 -9.34 -18.91
C PHE A 226 10.09 -10.15 -19.16
N SER A 227 10.25 -11.48 -19.24
CA SER A 227 9.13 -12.39 -19.46
C SER A 227 8.82 -13.19 -18.20
N LEU A 228 7.56 -13.51 -17.97
CA LEU A 228 7.06 -14.39 -16.93
C LEU A 228 6.30 -15.54 -17.56
N GLU A 229 6.57 -16.78 -17.15
CA GLU A 229 5.65 -17.87 -17.40
C GLU A 229 4.42 -17.70 -16.52
N VAL A 230 3.30 -17.25 -17.12
CA VAL A 230 2.04 -17.08 -16.40
C VAL A 230 1.44 -18.45 -16.14
N LYS A 231 1.39 -18.85 -14.86
CA LYS A 231 0.77 -20.10 -14.40
C LYS A 231 -0.37 -19.80 -13.47
N GLU A 232 -1.34 -20.71 -13.43
CA GLU A 232 -2.37 -20.69 -12.38
C GLU A 232 -1.69 -20.92 -11.02
N ASN A 233 -1.74 -19.93 -10.15
CA ASN A 233 -1.15 -19.97 -8.82
C ASN A 233 -2.24 -20.09 -7.75
N LYS A 234 -1.95 -20.85 -6.71
CA LYS A 234 -2.79 -20.86 -5.51
C LYS A 234 -2.56 -19.56 -4.75
N ILE A 235 -3.61 -18.74 -4.67
CA ILE A 235 -3.58 -17.52 -3.89
C ILE A 235 -3.47 -17.89 -2.41
N THR A 236 -2.49 -17.31 -1.72
CA THR A 236 -2.27 -17.48 -0.27
C THR A 236 -2.94 -16.38 0.54
N ARG A 237 -3.28 -15.27 -0.11
CA ARG A 237 -3.95 -14.12 0.48
C ARG A 237 -5.36 -14.48 0.96
N THR A 238 -5.69 -14.12 2.19
CA THR A 238 -7.04 -14.29 2.74
C THR A 238 -7.85 -13.02 2.55
N PHE A 239 -9.11 -13.20 2.17
CA PHE A 239 -10.06 -12.09 2.01
C PHE A 239 -11.13 -12.19 3.12
N PRO A 240 -11.41 -11.09 3.85
CA PRO A 240 -12.47 -11.08 4.86
C PRO A 240 -13.81 -11.39 4.20
N LYS A 241 -14.60 -12.28 4.80
CA LYS A 241 -15.97 -12.59 4.32
C LYS A 241 -16.90 -11.38 4.35
N ALA A 242 -16.66 -10.48 5.30
CA ALA A 242 -17.38 -9.23 5.46
C ALA A 242 -16.40 -8.04 5.40
N PRO A 243 -15.94 -7.62 4.19
CA PRO A 243 -14.84 -6.67 4.04
C PRO A 243 -15.16 -5.27 4.60
N PHE A 244 -16.45 -4.96 4.80
CA PHE A 244 -16.90 -3.68 5.34
C PHE A 244 -17.11 -3.68 6.86
N VAL A 245 -17.05 -4.86 7.49
CA VAL A 245 -17.28 -5.02 8.93
C VAL A 245 -15.98 -5.43 9.60
N PRO A 246 -15.39 -4.60 10.48
CA PRO A 246 -14.21 -4.98 11.24
C PRO A 246 -14.47 -6.21 12.12
N ASP A 247 -13.50 -7.10 12.22
CA ASP A 247 -13.59 -8.26 13.11
C ASP A 247 -13.44 -7.84 14.58
N ASN A 248 -12.64 -6.81 14.84
CA ASN A 248 -12.43 -6.25 16.17
C ASN A 248 -13.65 -5.42 16.61
N GLN A 249 -14.16 -5.67 17.83
CA GLN A 249 -15.34 -4.97 18.38
C GLN A 249 -15.10 -3.46 18.53
N ASP A 250 -13.94 -3.04 19.05
CA ASP A 250 -13.64 -1.62 19.27
C ASP A 250 -13.55 -0.84 17.94
N GLU A 251 -12.97 -1.47 16.91
CA GLU A 251 -12.91 -0.88 15.58
C GLU A 251 -14.30 -0.81 14.93
N ARG A 252 -15.13 -1.82 15.17
CA ARG A 252 -16.52 -1.86 14.70
C ARG A 252 -17.34 -0.76 15.33
N ASP A 253 -17.24 -0.57 16.64
CA ASP A 253 -17.94 0.47 17.38
C ASP A 253 -17.52 1.86 16.93
N LYS A 254 -16.22 2.10 16.77
CA LYS A 254 -15.69 3.35 16.18
C LYS A 254 -16.26 3.61 14.80
N ARG A 255 -16.26 2.60 13.93
CA ARG A 255 -16.80 2.74 12.57
C ARG A 255 -18.29 3.01 12.56
N CYS A 256 -19.06 2.34 13.41
CA CYS A 256 -20.49 2.60 13.54
C CYS A 256 -20.77 4.03 14.03
N ASP A 257 -20.05 4.50 15.03
CA ASP A 257 -20.19 5.88 15.52
C ASP A 257 -19.77 6.91 14.46
N GLU A 258 -18.71 6.65 13.70
CA GLU A 258 -18.28 7.48 12.58
C GLU A 258 -19.37 7.57 11.49
N ILE A 259 -19.95 6.43 11.08
CA ILE A 259 -21.02 6.38 10.06
C ILE A 259 -22.24 7.17 10.55
N LEU A 260 -22.69 6.95 11.77
CA LEU A 260 -23.81 7.70 12.35
C LEU A 260 -23.51 9.19 12.46
N SER A 261 -22.30 9.55 12.83
CA SER A 261 -21.87 10.95 12.94
C SER A 261 -21.86 11.63 11.57
N LEU A 262 -21.28 11.02 10.54
CA LEU A 262 -21.24 11.56 9.18
C LEU A 262 -22.65 11.82 8.64
N GLN A 263 -23.55 10.84 8.77
CA GLN A 263 -24.92 10.97 8.28
C GLN A 263 -25.71 12.01 9.06
N SER A 264 -25.60 11.99 10.40
CA SER A 264 -26.33 12.92 11.26
C SER A 264 -25.87 14.36 11.08
N MET A 265 -24.57 14.60 10.91
CA MET A 265 -24.05 15.94 10.61
C MET A 265 -24.50 16.46 9.25
N GLY A 266 -24.57 15.59 8.25
CA GLY A 266 -25.12 15.93 6.94
C GLY A 266 -26.57 16.34 7.01
N LEU A 267 -27.40 15.55 7.71
CA LEU A 267 -28.82 15.85 7.93
C LEU A 267 -29.02 17.11 8.79
N LYS A 268 -28.26 17.23 9.88
CA LYS A 268 -28.25 18.42 10.73
C LYS A 268 -28.10 19.68 9.90
N LYS A 269 -27.11 19.72 9.01
CA LYS A 269 -26.85 20.91 8.18
C LYS A 269 -28.02 21.23 7.26
N ARG A 270 -28.71 20.22 6.71
CA ARG A 270 -29.89 20.41 5.87
C ARG A 270 -31.07 20.97 6.66
N LEU A 271 -31.38 20.38 7.83
CA LEU A 271 -32.46 20.86 8.71
C LEU A 271 -32.22 22.30 9.16
N GLU A 272 -31.01 22.61 9.58
CA GLU A 272 -30.59 23.95 10.00
C GLU A 272 -30.78 24.96 8.85
N HIS A 273 -30.27 24.64 7.66
CA HIS A 273 -30.37 25.52 6.48
C HIS A 273 -31.80 25.79 6.04
N THR A 274 -32.67 24.78 6.08
CA THR A 274 -34.08 24.89 5.72
C THR A 274 -34.98 25.38 6.86
N ASN A 275 -34.43 25.52 8.07
CA ASN A 275 -35.14 25.82 9.28
C ASN A 275 -36.30 24.85 9.58
N CYS A 276 -36.16 23.59 9.13
CA CYS A 276 -37.12 22.52 9.38
C CYS A 276 -37.04 22.05 10.85
N LYS A 277 -38.18 21.93 11.50
CA LYS A 277 -38.31 21.47 12.88
C LYS A 277 -38.93 20.07 12.97
N HIS A 278 -39.41 19.51 11.88
CA HIS A 278 -40.05 18.21 11.82
C HIS A 278 -39.40 17.37 10.71
N ALA A 279 -39.39 16.06 10.90
CA ALA A 279 -39.02 15.10 9.90
C ALA A 279 -40.01 13.93 9.88
N VAL A 280 -40.27 13.41 8.69
CA VAL A 280 -41.13 12.24 8.52
C VAL A 280 -40.32 11.12 7.90
N VAL A 281 -40.32 9.95 8.52
CA VAL A 281 -39.62 8.75 8.02
C VAL A 281 -40.62 7.62 7.82
N GLY A 282 -40.67 7.08 6.59
CA GLY A 282 -41.43 5.86 6.30
C GLY A 282 -40.72 4.63 6.86
N ILE A 283 -41.38 3.89 7.74
CA ILE A 283 -40.82 2.69 8.36
C ILE A 283 -41.30 1.46 7.60
N SER A 284 -40.34 0.74 7.01
CA SER A 284 -40.62 -0.52 6.29
C SER A 284 -40.31 -1.78 7.12
N GLY A 285 -39.80 -1.62 8.34
CA GLY A 285 -39.26 -2.70 9.18
C GLY A 285 -37.88 -3.21 8.72
N GLY A 286 -37.28 -2.58 7.70
CA GLY A 286 -35.94 -2.91 7.21
C GLY A 286 -34.88 -2.08 7.87
N LEU A 287 -33.60 -2.50 7.71
CA LEU A 287 -32.43 -1.84 8.29
C LEU A 287 -32.25 -0.39 7.81
N ASP A 288 -32.60 -0.09 6.55
CA ASP A 288 -32.43 1.24 5.97
C ASP A 288 -33.32 2.27 6.65
N SER A 289 -34.59 1.92 6.85
CA SER A 289 -35.55 2.80 7.55
C SER A 289 -35.19 2.96 9.03
N THR A 290 -34.73 1.90 9.68
CA THR A 290 -34.24 1.95 11.05
C THR A 290 -33.03 2.88 11.18
N LEU A 291 -32.06 2.76 10.28
CA LEU A 291 -30.89 3.64 10.24
C LEU A 291 -31.31 5.11 10.01
N ALA A 292 -32.27 5.35 9.12
CA ALA A 292 -32.79 6.70 8.87
C ALA A 292 -33.39 7.33 10.13
N VAL A 293 -34.13 6.56 10.93
CA VAL A 293 -34.66 7.02 12.21
C VAL A 293 -33.54 7.37 13.19
N LEU A 294 -32.55 6.49 13.35
CA LEU A 294 -31.41 6.72 14.26
C LEU A 294 -30.61 7.97 13.87
N VAL A 295 -30.33 8.13 12.59
CA VAL A 295 -29.64 9.30 12.04
C VAL A 295 -30.44 10.58 12.30
N THR A 296 -31.76 10.53 12.08
CA THR A 296 -32.65 11.70 12.28
C THR A 296 -32.75 12.06 13.76
N ALA A 297 -32.91 11.07 14.63
CA ALA A 297 -32.96 11.31 16.09
C ALA A 297 -31.65 11.95 16.57
N ARG A 298 -30.50 11.45 16.15
CA ARG A 298 -29.20 12.04 16.50
C ARG A 298 -29.02 13.45 15.93
N ALA A 299 -29.51 13.72 14.72
CA ALA A 299 -29.48 15.08 14.15
C ALA A 299 -30.37 16.05 14.92
N PHE A 300 -31.51 15.58 15.41
CA PHE A 300 -32.42 16.37 16.26
C PHE A 300 -31.78 16.68 17.60
N ASP A 301 -31.16 15.70 18.26
CA ASP A 301 -30.40 15.91 19.50
C ASP A 301 -29.31 16.99 19.33
N LEU A 302 -28.59 16.96 18.19
CA LEU A 302 -27.55 17.94 17.87
C LEU A 302 -28.09 19.36 17.57
N LEU A 303 -29.37 19.49 17.32
CA LEU A 303 -30.07 20.78 17.05
C LEU A 303 -30.97 21.22 18.17
N ASP A 304 -30.99 20.51 19.30
CA ASP A 304 -31.93 20.71 20.40
C ASP A 304 -33.41 20.72 19.94
N ILE A 305 -33.72 19.89 18.90
CA ILE A 305 -35.09 19.68 18.43
C ILE A 305 -35.66 18.48 19.19
N PRO A 306 -36.89 18.62 19.76
CA PRO A 306 -37.52 17.50 20.42
C PRO A 306 -37.70 16.28 19.51
N ARG A 307 -37.41 15.08 20.03
CA ARG A 307 -37.54 13.83 19.23
C ARG A 307 -38.98 13.53 18.85
N GLU A 308 -39.96 14.04 19.53
CA GLU A 308 -41.40 13.97 19.19
C GLU A 308 -41.72 14.60 17.84
N ASN A 309 -40.86 15.49 17.35
CA ASN A 309 -40.97 16.06 16.02
C ASN A 309 -40.48 15.11 14.89
N LEU A 310 -39.93 13.95 15.24
CA LEU A 310 -39.62 12.85 14.31
C LEU A 310 -40.84 11.94 14.20
N ILE A 311 -41.55 12.07 13.07
CA ILE A 311 -42.78 11.31 12.79
C ILE A 311 -42.41 10.06 12.03
N CYS A 312 -42.63 8.88 12.61
CA CYS A 312 -42.44 7.61 11.98
C CYS A 312 -43.75 7.07 11.44
N VAL A 313 -43.81 6.81 10.13
CA VAL A 313 -45.03 6.36 9.47
C VAL A 313 -44.83 4.94 8.92
N THR A 314 -45.66 4.02 9.37
CA THR A 314 -45.74 2.68 8.78
C THR A 314 -46.94 2.57 7.83
N MET A 315 -46.72 2.04 6.66
CA MET A 315 -47.74 1.93 5.60
C MET A 315 -47.87 0.47 5.14
N PRO A 316 -48.54 -0.40 5.92
CA PRO A 316 -48.71 -1.79 5.52
C PRO A 316 -49.60 -1.89 4.30
N CYS A 317 -49.21 -2.70 3.32
CA CYS A 317 -49.98 -2.98 2.10
C CYS A 317 -49.87 -4.46 1.74
N PHE A 318 -50.61 -4.91 0.73
CA PHE A 318 -50.71 -6.32 0.34
C PHE A 318 -49.35 -6.98 -0.04
N GLY A 319 -48.32 -6.20 -0.32
CA GLY A 319 -46.93 -6.69 -0.58
C GLY A 319 -46.01 -6.65 0.64
N THR A 320 -46.53 -6.28 1.81
CA THR A 320 -45.71 -6.18 3.04
C THR A 320 -45.37 -7.56 3.57
N THR A 321 -44.08 -7.83 3.79
CA THR A 321 -43.61 -9.13 4.28
C THR A 321 -44.06 -9.38 5.73
N CYS A 322 -44.22 -10.65 6.10
CA CYS A 322 -44.65 -11.07 7.44
C CYS A 322 -43.79 -10.51 8.58
N LEU A 323 -42.56 -10.09 8.32
CA LEU A 323 -41.67 -9.50 9.30
C LEU A 323 -42.21 -8.15 9.87
N LEU A 324 -42.96 -7.39 9.06
CA LEU A 324 -43.60 -6.15 9.49
C LEU A 324 -44.81 -6.40 10.38
N TYR A 325 -45.44 -7.57 10.26
CA TYR A 325 -46.57 -7.97 11.08
C TYR A 325 -46.18 -8.72 12.35
N THR A 326 -44.98 -9.32 12.38
CA THR A 326 -44.50 -10.17 13.48
C THR A 326 -43.41 -9.54 14.32
N SER A 327 -42.69 -8.55 13.78
CA SER A 327 -41.92 -7.68 14.64
C SER A 327 -42.91 -6.80 15.39
N ASP A 328 -42.72 -6.65 16.64
CA ASP A 328 -43.48 -5.77 17.52
C ASP A 328 -43.36 -4.29 17.13
N ALA A 329 -43.01 -4.02 15.89
CA ALA A 329 -43.30 -2.79 15.17
C ALA A 329 -44.82 -2.46 15.26
N ALA A 330 -45.63 -3.45 15.62
CA ALA A 330 -47.00 -3.21 16.07
C ALA A 330 -47.10 -2.60 17.47
N ASP A 331 -46.11 -2.78 18.32
CA ASP A 331 -46.00 -2.09 19.62
C ASP A 331 -45.26 -0.76 19.49
N ASP A 332 -44.50 -0.56 18.41
CA ASP A 332 -44.16 0.76 17.89
C ASP A 332 -45.37 1.48 17.27
N ARG A 333 -46.55 1.14 17.69
CA ARG A 333 -47.74 2.01 17.73
C ARG A 333 -47.48 3.18 18.68
N ILE A 334 -46.33 3.78 18.47
CA ILE A 334 -46.11 5.14 18.90
C ILE A 334 -46.98 5.95 17.97
N SER A 335 -48.24 5.88 18.36
CA SER A 335 -49.30 6.81 18.08
C SER A 335 -49.12 7.63 16.80
N VAL A 336 -49.76 7.16 15.80
CA VAL A 336 -50.39 8.07 14.87
C VAL A 336 -51.69 8.51 15.53
N ASP A 337 -51.66 9.58 16.26
CA ASP A 337 -52.81 10.43 16.55
C ASP A 337 -52.68 11.67 15.69
#